data_85da32b16399c17019bdb33c777a2d3f
#
_entry.id   85da32b16399c17019bdb33c777a2d3f
#
_cell.length_a   1.000
_cell.length_b   1.000
_cell.length_c   1.000
_cell.angle_alpha   90.00
_cell.angle_beta   90.00
_cell.angle_gamma   90.00
#
_symmetry.space_group_name_H-M   'P 1'
#
loop_
_entity.id
_entity.type
_entity.pdbx_description
1 polymer ?
#
loop_
_entity_poly.entity_id
_entity_poly.type
_entity_poly.pdbx_seq_one_letter_code
_entity_poly.pdbx_strand_id
1 'polypeptide(L)'
;MEKFFYPPRRTGILIQGGLILFLMGAGAYFFVLATRDPSGLDFLLHMLIALVLLTPLPLLFYRVYALMNAVYGLRRDGLMIRWGLRHEDIPLNAIEWIRPASELGFRLPLPWLRLPGGILGSRKMSELGQVEFIAADTKNMLLVATPTKVYAISPEQVNQFTSFYRQVNEMGSLAPIKAQSVYPRILIGRVWEDRLARLLIITSFAIGLILLTITAIAVPGLETITWTGGEGDAPGERLLLLPVLAGMIWIFNLLTGIFLYRRGGDLVIGAYILWGNAGLTGILLLVGSLILLFR
;
A
#
# COMPACT_ATOMS: atom_id res chain seq x y z
N MET A 1 24.42 23.98 -7.54
CA MET A 1 24.19 23.07 -8.68
C MET A 1 23.31 21.94 -8.24
N GLU A 2 22.18 21.71 -8.90
CA GLU A 2 21.22 20.63 -8.59
C GLU A 2 20.77 20.02 -9.91
N LYS A 3 20.72 18.68 -9.99
CA LYS A 3 20.22 17.98 -11.17
C LYS A 3 19.31 16.83 -10.75
N PHE A 4 18.16 16.70 -11.42
CA PHE A 4 17.17 15.67 -11.17
C PHE A 4 17.25 14.59 -12.23
N PHE A 5 17.23 13.34 -11.77
CA PHE A 5 17.22 12.15 -12.59
C PHE A 5 15.98 11.33 -12.28
N TYR A 6 15.39 10.72 -13.28
CA TYR A 6 14.17 9.95 -13.14
C TYR A 6 14.42 8.46 -13.41
N PRO A 7 13.70 7.58 -12.72
CA PRO A 7 13.72 6.16 -13.08
C PRO A 7 12.96 5.92 -14.40
N PRO A 8 13.20 4.78 -15.08
CA PRO A 8 12.42 4.39 -16.26
C PRO A 8 10.98 4.09 -15.86
N ARG A 9 10.04 4.96 -16.26
CA ARG A 9 8.64 4.94 -15.82
C ARG A 9 7.69 4.21 -16.76
N ARG A 10 7.94 4.30 -18.09
CA ARG A 10 6.98 3.91 -19.13
C ARG A 10 6.48 2.48 -18.98
N THR A 11 7.39 1.53 -18.96
CA THR A 11 7.05 0.10 -18.85
C THR A 11 6.30 -0.23 -17.55
N GLY A 12 6.74 0.35 -16.43
CA GLY A 12 6.09 0.14 -15.13
C GLY A 12 4.67 0.68 -15.10
N ILE A 13 4.43 1.90 -15.61
CA ILE A 13 3.10 2.52 -15.67
C ILE A 13 2.16 1.73 -16.58
N LEU A 14 2.64 1.29 -17.77
CA LEU A 14 1.82 0.51 -18.69
C LEU A 14 1.40 -0.83 -18.10
N ILE A 15 2.33 -1.59 -17.51
CA ILE A 15 2.02 -2.91 -16.93
C ILE A 15 1.12 -2.77 -15.71
N GLN A 16 1.44 -1.87 -14.77
CA GLN A 16 0.62 -1.69 -13.57
C GLN A 16 -0.73 -1.05 -13.89
N GLY A 17 -0.79 -0.11 -14.84
CA GLY A 17 -2.04 0.48 -15.33
C GLY A 17 -2.94 -0.55 -16.02
N GLY A 18 -2.37 -1.38 -16.88
CA GLY A 18 -3.08 -2.50 -17.50
C GLY A 18 -3.62 -3.49 -16.48
N LEU A 19 -2.82 -3.83 -15.45
CA LEU A 19 -3.27 -4.70 -14.35
C LEU A 19 -4.41 -4.06 -13.54
N ILE A 20 -4.36 -2.76 -13.26
CA ILE A 20 -5.44 -2.01 -12.59
C ILE A 20 -6.72 -2.10 -13.42
N LEU A 21 -6.66 -1.79 -14.72
CA LEU A 21 -7.82 -1.85 -15.60
C LEU A 21 -8.41 -3.26 -15.68
N PHE A 22 -7.56 -4.29 -15.77
CA PHE A 22 -8.00 -5.68 -15.76
C PHE A 22 -8.71 -6.05 -14.46
N LEU A 23 -8.11 -5.74 -13.30
CA LEU A 23 -8.69 -6.05 -12.00
C LEU A 23 -9.99 -5.27 -11.74
N MET A 24 -10.06 -4.01 -12.17
CA MET A 24 -11.30 -3.22 -12.10
C MET A 24 -12.40 -3.81 -12.98
N GLY A 25 -12.07 -4.16 -14.23
CA GLY A 25 -13.03 -4.74 -15.17
C GLY A 25 -13.53 -6.11 -14.70
N ALA A 26 -12.62 -7.00 -14.29
CA ALA A 26 -12.96 -8.31 -13.76
C ALA A 26 -13.75 -8.19 -12.43
N GLY A 27 -13.32 -7.33 -11.51
CA GLY A 27 -14.03 -7.08 -10.25
C GLY A 27 -15.45 -6.54 -10.47
N ALA A 28 -15.61 -5.57 -11.39
CA ALA A 28 -16.92 -5.05 -11.76
C ALA A 28 -17.80 -6.12 -12.42
N TYR A 29 -17.24 -6.97 -13.27
CA TYR A 29 -17.97 -8.08 -13.91
C TYR A 29 -18.52 -9.05 -12.87
N PHE A 30 -17.69 -9.54 -11.94
CA PHE A 30 -18.14 -10.42 -10.88
C PHE A 30 -19.11 -9.75 -9.91
N PHE A 31 -18.94 -8.46 -9.65
CA PHE A 31 -19.90 -7.68 -8.87
C PHE A 31 -21.28 -7.64 -9.54
N VAL A 32 -21.33 -7.41 -10.86
CA VAL A 32 -22.60 -7.42 -11.63
C VAL A 32 -23.21 -8.82 -11.67
N LEU A 33 -22.40 -9.89 -11.81
CA LEU A 33 -22.89 -11.25 -11.72
C LEU A 33 -23.54 -11.52 -10.35
N ALA A 34 -22.85 -11.15 -9.27
CA ALA A 34 -23.39 -11.29 -7.91
C ALA A 34 -24.78 -10.64 -7.76
N THR A 35 -25.02 -9.48 -8.37
CA THR A 35 -26.34 -8.81 -8.29
C THR A 35 -27.44 -9.48 -9.12
N ARG A 36 -27.09 -10.42 -10.02
CA ARG A 36 -28.05 -11.11 -10.90
C ARG A 36 -28.37 -12.52 -10.43
N ASP A 37 -27.57 -13.10 -9.56
CA ASP A 37 -27.74 -14.47 -9.09
C ASP A 37 -28.87 -14.57 -8.05
N PRO A 38 -29.82 -15.49 -8.24
CA PRO A 38 -30.92 -15.70 -7.31
C PRO A 38 -30.53 -16.54 -6.10
N SER A 39 -29.37 -17.25 -6.12
CA SER A 39 -28.96 -18.15 -5.03
C SER A 39 -27.95 -17.47 -4.10
N GLY A 40 -28.16 -17.56 -2.79
CA GLY A 40 -27.29 -16.92 -1.81
C GLY A 40 -25.83 -17.40 -1.84
N LEU A 41 -25.57 -18.66 -2.24
CA LEU A 41 -24.23 -19.21 -2.34
C LEU A 41 -23.47 -18.62 -3.55
N ASP A 42 -24.11 -18.53 -4.70
CA ASP A 42 -23.50 -18.01 -5.94
C ASP A 42 -23.26 -16.50 -5.80
N PHE A 43 -24.20 -15.77 -5.20
CA PHE A 43 -24.00 -14.37 -4.82
C PHE A 43 -22.77 -14.19 -3.95
N LEU A 44 -22.64 -15.01 -2.90
CA LEU A 44 -21.52 -14.91 -1.96
C LEU A 44 -20.20 -15.23 -2.65
N LEU A 45 -20.16 -16.23 -3.52
CA LEU A 45 -18.96 -16.63 -4.27
C LEU A 45 -18.53 -15.52 -5.25
N HIS A 46 -19.46 -14.98 -6.03
CA HIS A 46 -19.15 -13.88 -6.97
C HIS A 46 -18.75 -12.61 -6.22
N MET A 47 -19.40 -12.28 -5.10
CA MET A 47 -19.04 -11.14 -4.28
C MET A 47 -17.64 -11.30 -3.66
N LEU A 48 -17.30 -12.50 -3.19
CA LEU A 48 -15.97 -12.79 -2.65
C LEU A 48 -14.88 -12.65 -3.73
N ILE A 49 -15.14 -13.18 -4.94
CA ILE A 49 -14.22 -13.03 -6.08
C ILE A 49 -14.04 -11.54 -6.42
N ALA A 50 -15.13 -10.78 -6.49
CA ALA A 50 -15.08 -9.34 -6.74
C ALA A 50 -14.23 -8.63 -5.68
N LEU A 51 -14.46 -8.93 -4.40
CA LEU A 51 -13.70 -8.34 -3.29
C LEU A 51 -12.20 -8.67 -3.37
N VAL A 52 -11.85 -9.93 -3.65
CA VAL A 52 -10.45 -10.37 -3.81
C VAL A 52 -9.77 -9.65 -4.96
N LEU A 53 -10.46 -9.47 -6.09
CA LEU A 53 -9.94 -8.77 -7.27
C LEU A 53 -9.76 -7.26 -7.01
N LEU A 54 -10.66 -6.63 -6.27
CA LEU A 54 -10.62 -5.19 -5.97
C LEU A 54 -9.65 -4.84 -4.83
N THR A 55 -9.39 -5.76 -3.91
CA THR A 55 -8.53 -5.55 -2.73
C THR A 55 -7.12 -5.03 -3.07
N PRO A 56 -6.38 -5.50 -4.10
CA PRO A 56 -5.05 -4.99 -4.40
C PRO A 56 -5.03 -3.62 -5.10
N LEU A 57 -6.18 -3.10 -5.57
CA LEU A 57 -6.23 -1.84 -6.32
C LEU A 57 -5.64 -0.64 -5.59
N PRO A 58 -5.94 -0.36 -4.30
CA PRO A 58 -5.36 0.78 -3.60
C PRO A 58 -3.84 0.73 -3.55
N LEU A 59 -3.27 -0.47 -3.37
CA LEU A 59 -1.81 -0.68 -3.38
C LEU A 59 -1.23 -0.42 -4.77
N LEU A 60 -1.88 -0.90 -5.83
CA LEU A 60 -1.44 -0.70 -7.21
C LEU A 60 -1.52 0.78 -7.62
N PHE A 61 -2.62 1.48 -7.28
CA PHE A 61 -2.74 2.92 -7.48
C PHE A 61 -1.62 3.68 -6.78
N TYR A 62 -1.35 3.33 -5.51
CA TYR A 62 -0.25 3.95 -4.78
C TYR A 62 1.11 3.67 -5.45
N ARG A 63 1.35 2.46 -5.98
CA ARG A 63 2.60 2.13 -6.66
C ARG A 63 2.80 2.92 -7.96
N VAL A 64 1.73 3.08 -8.76
CA VAL A 64 1.76 3.92 -9.97
C VAL A 64 2.02 5.38 -9.57
N TYR A 65 1.30 5.91 -8.59
CA TYR A 65 1.52 7.25 -8.05
C TYR A 65 2.97 7.44 -7.57
N ALA A 66 3.50 6.48 -6.82
CA ALA A 66 4.87 6.52 -6.30
C ALA A 66 5.91 6.53 -7.43
N LEU A 67 5.71 5.71 -8.47
CA LEU A 67 6.58 5.68 -9.66
C LEU A 67 6.51 6.99 -10.46
N MET A 68 5.33 7.56 -10.63
CA MET A 68 5.15 8.86 -11.33
C MET A 68 5.88 10.00 -10.62
N ASN A 69 5.93 9.96 -9.28
CA ASN A 69 6.59 10.97 -8.46
C ASN A 69 8.01 10.59 -8.03
N ALA A 70 8.55 9.48 -8.57
CA ALA A 70 9.89 9.04 -8.24
C ALA A 70 10.95 9.96 -8.87
N VAL A 71 11.94 10.39 -8.08
CA VAL A 71 13.03 11.25 -8.53
C VAL A 71 14.27 11.04 -7.68
N TYR A 72 15.43 11.10 -8.32
CA TYR A 72 16.75 11.12 -7.70
C TYR A 72 17.37 12.51 -7.94
N GLY A 73 17.44 13.33 -6.90
CA GLY A 73 18.03 14.68 -6.96
C GLY A 73 19.47 14.64 -6.47
N LEU A 74 20.42 14.95 -7.33
CA LEU A 74 21.81 15.05 -6.95
C LEU A 74 22.18 16.54 -6.80
N ARG A 75 22.53 16.92 -5.57
CA ARG A 75 22.91 18.24 -5.15
C ARG A 75 24.37 18.26 -4.76
N ARG A 76 24.95 19.46 -4.68
CA ARG A 76 26.31 19.62 -4.17
C ARG A 76 26.50 19.07 -2.75
N ASP A 77 25.45 19.09 -1.94
CA ASP A 77 25.50 18.71 -0.54
C ASP A 77 25.08 17.25 -0.29
N GLY A 78 24.51 16.55 -1.29
CA GLY A 78 24.11 15.16 -1.17
C GLY A 78 23.15 14.64 -2.23
N LEU A 79 22.72 13.41 -2.04
CA LEU A 79 21.74 12.70 -2.88
C LEU A 79 20.39 12.65 -2.18
N MET A 80 19.37 13.20 -2.82
CA MET A 80 17.98 13.09 -2.42
C MET A 80 17.30 11.97 -3.22
N ILE A 81 16.66 11.04 -2.56
CA ILE A 81 15.83 9.99 -3.18
C ILE A 81 14.40 10.20 -2.75
N ARG A 82 13.50 10.46 -3.69
CA ARG A 82 12.06 10.52 -3.43
C ARG A 82 11.34 9.43 -4.20
N TRP A 83 10.48 8.68 -3.52
CA TRP A 83 9.68 7.61 -4.11
C TRP A 83 8.31 7.50 -3.44
N GLY A 84 7.31 8.13 -4.03
CA GLY A 84 6.00 8.29 -3.40
C GLY A 84 6.11 9.02 -2.06
N LEU A 85 5.72 8.34 -0.97
CA LEU A 85 5.78 8.88 0.39
C LEU A 85 7.15 8.72 1.05
N ARG A 86 8.07 8.00 0.40
CA ARG A 86 9.42 7.80 0.89
C ARG A 86 10.31 8.95 0.48
N HIS A 87 11.14 9.41 1.41
CA HIS A 87 12.14 10.44 1.21
C HIS A 87 13.42 10.06 1.95
N GLU A 88 14.55 10.08 1.24
CA GLU A 88 15.87 9.81 1.79
C GLU A 88 16.80 10.96 1.39
N ASP A 89 17.44 11.59 2.36
CA ASP A 89 18.51 12.57 2.15
C ASP A 89 19.83 11.96 2.62
N ILE A 90 20.73 11.74 1.67
CA ILE A 90 22.03 11.13 1.89
C ILE A 90 23.09 12.22 1.72
N PRO A 91 23.80 12.64 2.79
CA PRO A 91 24.88 13.61 2.68
C PRO A 91 25.97 13.13 1.74
N LEU A 92 26.58 14.02 0.98
CA LEU A 92 27.64 13.68 0.04
C LEU A 92 28.85 13.00 0.73
N ASN A 93 29.20 13.47 1.92
CA ASN A 93 30.29 12.90 2.74
C ASN A 93 29.97 11.52 3.33
N ALA A 94 28.70 11.09 3.32
CA ALA A 94 28.30 9.75 3.71
C ALA A 94 28.30 8.76 2.53
N ILE A 95 28.47 9.21 1.30
CA ILE A 95 28.57 8.34 0.13
C ILE A 95 30.01 7.87 -0.03
N GLU A 96 30.25 6.58 0.23
CA GLU A 96 31.57 5.97 0.08
C GLU A 96 31.91 5.70 -1.39
N TRP A 97 30.96 5.10 -2.10
CA TRP A 97 31.11 4.81 -3.53
C TRP A 97 29.76 4.69 -4.23
N ILE A 98 29.76 4.92 -5.56
CA ILE A 98 28.66 4.62 -6.46
C ILE A 98 29.18 3.72 -7.57
N ARG A 99 28.55 2.53 -7.75
CA ARG A 99 28.93 1.55 -8.78
C ARG A 99 27.71 0.94 -9.44
N PRO A 100 27.78 0.57 -10.73
CA PRO A 100 26.75 -0.25 -11.38
C PRO A 100 26.64 -1.61 -10.70
N ALA A 101 25.41 -2.10 -10.54
CA ALA A 101 25.17 -3.42 -9.97
C ALA A 101 25.77 -4.56 -10.83
N SER A 102 25.99 -4.32 -12.13
CA SER A 102 26.63 -5.25 -13.07
C SER A 102 28.11 -5.50 -12.77
N GLU A 103 28.77 -4.60 -12.05
CA GLU A 103 30.20 -4.73 -11.70
C GLU A 103 30.47 -5.60 -10.47
N LEU A 104 29.42 -6.04 -9.76
CA LEU A 104 29.59 -6.81 -8.53
C LEU A 104 30.08 -8.25 -8.75
N GLY A 105 30.04 -8.78 -9.97
CA GLY A 105 30.42 -10.18 -10.26
C GLY A 105 29.43 -11.24 -9.76
N PHE A 106 28.41 -10.85 -9.00
CA PHE A 106 27.32 -11.73 -8.53
C PHE A 106 25.94 -11.11 -8.75
N ARG A 107 24.90 -11.97 -8.78
CA ARG A 107 23.51 -11.49 -8.94
C ARG A 107 22.95 -11.00 -7.61
N LEU A 108 22.47 -9.77 -7.59
CA LEU A 108 21.78 -9.20 -6.43
C LEU A 108 20.48 -9.97 -6.17
N PRO A 109 20.28 -10.57 -4.98
CA PRO A 109 19.01 -11.16 -4.59
C PRO A 109 17.96 -10.06 -4.38
N LEU A 110 17.01 -10.01 -5.31
CA LEU A 110 15.97 -8.99 -5.32
C LEU A 110 14.91 -9.22 -4.21
N PRO A 111 14.20 -8.17 -3.77
CA PRO A 111 13.07 -8.30 -2.86
C PRO A 111 11.96 -9.19 -3.46
N TRP A 112 11.23 -9.90 -2.60
CA TRP A 112 10.16 -10.82 -3.04
C TRP A 112 9.01 -10.10 -3.77
N LEU A 113 8.54 -8.97 -3.26
CA LEU A 113 7.47 -8.16 -3.85
C LEU A 113 8.02 -7.20 -4.91
N ARG A 114 8.40 -7.75 -6.07
CA ARG A 114 8.84 -6.97 -7.23
C ARG A 114 7.76 -6.99 -8.32
N LEU A 115 7.36 -5.80 -8.75
CA LEU A 115 6.56 -5.61 -9.95
C LEU A 115 7.34 -4.71 -10.93
N PRO A 116 7.16 -4.86 -12.24
CA PRO A 116 7.74 -3.95 -13.20
C PRO A 116 7.43 -2.49 -12.84
N GLY A 117 8.46 -1.64 -12.82
CA GLY A 117 8.36 -0.25 -12.38
C GLY A 117 8.49 -0.02 -10.88
N GLY A 118 8.78 -1.05 -10.06
CA GLY A 118 9.00 -0.83 -8.63
C GLY A 118 9.60 -2.03 -7.92
N ILE A 119 10.91 -1.98 -7.71
CA ILE A 119 11.69 -2.90 -6.89
C ILE A 119 11.94 -2.18 -5.56
N LEU A 120 11.07 -2.44 -4.58
CA LEU A 120 11.10 -1.76 -3.29
C LEU A 120 11.26 -2.78 -2.18
N GLY A 121 12.13 -2.50 -1.22
CA GLY A 121 12.35 -3.36 -0.06
C GLY A 121 13.80 -3.41 0.37
N SER A 122 14.09 -4.12 1.44
CA SER A 122 15.44 -4.31 1.94
C SER A 122 15.82 -5.79 1.97
N ARG A 123 17.10 -6.08 1.70
CA ARG A 123 17.71 -7.40 1.84
C ARG A 123 19.04 -7.28 2.56
N LYS A 124 19.30 -8.20 3.48
CA LYS A 124 20.59 -8.34 4.13
C LYS A 124 21.44 -9.30 3.32
N MET A 125 22.64 -8.89 2.98
CA MET A 125 23.63 -9.65 2.20
C MET A 125 24.93 -9.76 2.99
N SER A 126 25.66 -10.86 2.81
CA SER A 126 26.94 -11.10 3.49
C SER A 126 28.00 -10.09 3.08
N GLU A 127 28.04 -9.70 1.80
CA GLU A 127 29.09 -8.86 1.24
C GLU A 127 28.81 -7.35 1.29
N LEU A 128 27.54 -6.96 1.22
CA LEU A 128 27.13 -5.55 1.14
C LEU A 128 26.38 -5.06 2.37
N GLY A 129 26.16 -5.93 3.36
CA GLY A 129 25.34 -5.59 4.52
C GLY A 129 23.86 -5.44 4.17
N GLN A 130 23.23 -4.38 4.62
CA GLN A 130 21.83 -4.10 4.32
C GLN A 130 21.72 -3.34 3.02
N VAL A 131 21.13 -3.97 2.00
CA VAL A 131 20.83 -3.34 0.70
C VAL A 131 19.36 -2.96 0.65
N GLU A 132 19.12 -1.70 0.33
CA GLU A 132 17.83 -1.08 0.27
C GLU A 132 17.47 -0.72 -1.17
N PHE A 133 16.47 -1.38 -1.72
CA PHE A 133 16.05 -1.21 -3.10
C PHE A 133 15.01 -0.09 -3.22
N ILE A 134 15.32 0.91 -4.06
CA ILE A 134 14.43 2.00 -4.46
C ILE A 134 14.63 2.21 -5.98
N ALA A 135 14.26 1.20 -6.75
CA ALA A 135 14.56 1.12 -8.17
C ALA A 135 13.32 0.75 -8.99
N ALA A 136 13.28 1.17 -10.27
CA ALA A 136 12.20 0.81 -11.20
C ALA A 136 12.53 -0.47 -11.97
N ASP A 137 13.80 -0.68 -12.31
CA ASP A 137 14.25 -1.85 -13.05
C ASP A 137 15.63 -2.34 -12.57
N THR A 138 16.06 -3.48 -13.09
CA THR A 138 17.33 -4.11 -12.76
C THR A 138 18.45 -3.80 -13.76
N LYS A 139 18.12 -3.30 -14.96
CA LYS A 139 19.10 -3.11 -16.05
C LYS A 139 20.06 -1.94 -15.76
N ASN A 140 19.49 -0.86 -15.25
CA ASN A 140 20.19 0.40 -14.99
C ASN A 140 20.44 0.61 -13.49
N MET A 141 20.66 -0.48 -12.75
CA MET A 141 20.77 -0.40 -11.30
C MET A 141 22.15 0.10 -10.89
N LEU A 142 22.17 1.18 -10.10
CA LEU A 142 23.33 1.74 -9.43
C LEU A 142 23.23 1.45 -7.94
N LEU A 143 24.35 1.13 -7.33
CA LEU A 143 24.50 0.97 -5.90
C LEU A 143 25.20 2.19 -5.33
N VAL A 144 24.60 2.79 -4.31
CA VAL A 144 25.13 3.92 -3.55
C VAL A 144 25.43 3.42 -2.16
N ALA A 145 26.72 3.24 -1.84
CA ALA A 145 27.14 2.76 -0.53
C ALA A 145 27.29 3.89 0.46
N THR A 146 26.78 3.63 1.68
CA THR A 146 26.99 4.47 2.85
C THR A 146 27.47 3.60 4.02
N PRO A 147 28.04 4.15 5.10
CA PRO A 147 28.51 3.37 6.24
C PRO A 147 27.45 2.47 6.89
N THR A 148 26.17 2.80 6.75
CA THR A 148 25.08 2.06 7.41
C THR A 148 24.36 1.09 6.49
N LYS A 149 24.23 1.41 5.20
CA LYS A 149 23.47 0.62 4.22
C LYS A 149 23.83 0.99 2.78
N VAL A 150 23.50 0.11 1.85
CA VAL A 150 23.66 0.34 0.42
C VAL A 150 22.29 0.61 -0.19
N TYR A 151 22.16 1.69 -0.96
CA TYR A 151 20.93 1.99 -1.70
C TYR A 151 21.07 1.52 -3.15
N ALA A 152 20.09 0.76 -3.62
CA ALA A 152 19.98 0.37 -5.02
C ALA A 152 18.97 1.27 -5.73
N ILE A 153 19.44 2.13 -6.63
CA ILE A 153 18.65 3.08 -7.42
C ILE A 153 18.73 2.72 -8.91
N SER A 154 17.82 3.20 -9.74
CA SER A 154 17.84 2.93 -11.19
C SER A 154 17.54 4.22 -11.98
N PRO A 155 18.48 5.17 -12.09
CA PRO A 155 18.30 6.32 -12.95
C PRO A 155 18.28 5.89 -14.43
N GLU A 156 17.39 6.47 -15.24
CA GLU A 156 17.29 6.16 -16.67
C GLU A 156 18.61 6.49 -17.42
N GLN A 157 19.28 7.54 -16.99
CA GLN A 157 20.52 8.05 -17.59
C GLN A 157 21.71 7.79 -16.67
N VAL A 158 22.15 6.54 -16.56
CA VAL A 158 23.24 6.11 -15.65
C VAL A 158 24.52 6.88 -15.87
N ASN A 159 24.98 7.03 -17.14
CA ASN A 159 26.23 7.71 -17.46
C ASN A 159 26.21 9.21 -17.08
N GLN A 160 25.08 9.87 -17.26
CA GLN A 160 24.93 11.28 -16.85
C GLN A 160 24.87 11.42 -15.33
N PHE A 161 24.24 10.47 -14.64
CA PHE A 161 24.20 10.46 -13.19
C PHE A 161 25.62 10.29 -12.60
N THR A 162 26.35 9.31 -13.07
CA THR A 162 27.72 9.04 -12.58
C THR A 162 28.71 10.13 -12.92
N SER A 163 28.63 10.73 -14.13
CA SER A 163 29.48 11.88 -14.48
C SER A 163 29.18 13.11 -13.63
N PHE A 164 27.91 13.41 -13.41
CA PHE A 164 27.50 14.52 -12.55
C PHE A 164 27.89 14.28 -11.08
N TYR A 165 27.78 13.03 -10.60
CA TYR A 165 28.25 12.67 -9.26
C TYR A 165 29.75 12.92 -9.10
N ARG A 166 30.57 12.51 -10.08
CA ARG A 166 32.02 12.76 -10.05
C ARG A 166 32.33 14.28 -9.98
N GLN A 167 31.65 15.07 -10.81
CA GLN A 167 31.80 16.52 -10.80
C GLN A 167 31.41 17.14 -9.45
N VAL A 168 30.31 16.70 -8.85
CA VAL A 168 29.86 17.17 -7.53
C VAL A 168 30.84 16.74 -6.43
N ASN A 169 31.35 15.53 -6.50
CA ASN A 169 32.32 15.01 -5.52
C ASN A 169 33.66 15.76 -5.57
N GLU A 170 34.13 16.11 -6.77
CA GLU A 170 35.34 16.93 -6.95
C GLU A 170 35.19 18.35 -6.39
N MET A 171 34.00 18.96 -6.49
CA MET A 171 33.72 20.28 -5.93
C MET A 171 33.59 20.31 -4.40
N GLY A 172 33.30 19.17 -3.79
CA GLY A 172 33.03 19.04 -2.35
C GLY A 172 31.71 19.67 -1.89
N SER A 173 31.27 19.30 -0.69
CA SER A 173 30.05 19.87 -0.06
C SER A 173 30.31 21.26 0.52
N LEU A 174 29.36 22.19 0.35
CA LEU A 174 29.39 23.51 0.97
C LEU A 174 28.72 23.52 2.35
N ALA A 175 27.59 22.85 2.46
CA ALA A 175 26.79 22.75 3.69
C ALA A 175 26.31 21.30 3.84
N PRO A 176 26.92 20.48 4.71
CA PRO A 176 26.50 19.08 4.86
C PRO A 176 25.05 19.01 5.33
N ILE A 177 24.22 18.34 4.54
CA ILE A 177 22.82 18.04 4.89
C ILE A 177 22.80 17.03 6.03
N LYS A 178 21.79 17.13 6.90
CA LYS A 178 21.55 16.08 7.89
C LYS A 178 20.96 14.87 7.20
N ALA A 179 21.51 13.67 7.46
CA ALA A 179 20.93 12.42 6.98
C ALA A 179 19.50 12.30 7.52
N GLN A 180 18.52 12.25 6.62
CA GLN A 180 17.11 12.04 6.96
C GLN A 180 16.56 10.88 6.17
N SER A 181 15.84 9.99 6.85
CA SER A 181 15.17 8.87 6.25
C SER A 181 13.70 8.87 6.70
N VAL A 182 12.80 9.14 5.76
CA VAL A 182 11.35 9.08 6.00
C VAL A 182 10.79 7.85 5.31
N TYR A 183 10.42 6.85 6.12
CA TYR A 183 9.92 5.57 5.65
C TYR A 183 8.41 5.47 5.83
N PRO A 184 7.65 5.07 4.79
CA PRO A 184 6.25 4.68 4.97
C PRO A 184 6.09 3.50 5.94
N ARG A 185 7.07 2.59 5.97
CA ARG A 185 7.09 1.43 6.84
C ARG A 185 7.17 1.80 8.33
N ILE A 186 7.83 2.90 8.67
CA ILE A 186 7.86 3.43 10.04
C ILE A 186 6.45 3.83 10.49
N LEU A 187 5.63 4.31 9.56
CA LEU A 187 4.26 4.75 9.86
C LEU A 187 3.33 3.58 10.17
N ILE A 188 3.38 2.51 9.37
CA ILE A 188 2.64 1.27 9.64
C ILE A 188 3.21 0.58 10.88
N GLY A 189 4.53 0.58 11.05
CA GLY A 189 5.20 0.05 12.24
C GLY A 189 4.72 0.74 13.51
N ARG A 190 4.68 2.06 13.55
CA ARG A 190 4.20 2.83 14.72
C ARG A 190 2.76 2.53 15.09
N VAL A 191 1.85 2.44 14.09
CA VAL A 191 0.45 2.05 14.33
C VAL A 191 0.38 0.63 14.90
N TRP A 192 1.25 -0.29 14.40
CA TRP A 192 1.25 -1.69 14.84
C TRP A 192 1.93 -1.91 16.20
N GLU A 193 2.86 -1.06 16.56
CA GLU A 193 3.50 -1.03 17.89
C GLU A 193 2.55 -0.48 18.97
N ASP A 194 1.63 0.39 18.58
CA ASP A 194 0.61 0.95 19.44
C ASP A 194 -0.45 -0.10 19.79
N ARG A 195 -0.50 -0.47 21.08
CA ARG A 195 -1.41 -1.51 21.58
C ARG A 195 -2.88 -1.14 21.37
N LEU A 196 -3.24 0.12 21.57
CA LEU A 196 -4.62 0.60 21.45
C LEU A 196 -5.06 0.65 19.99
N ALA A 197 -4.22 1.17 19.08
CA ALA A 197 -4.47 1.16 17.65
C ALA A 197 -4.68 -0.26 17.12
N ARG A 198 -3.77 -1.17 17.44
CA ARG A 198 -3.83 -2.57 17.03
C ARG A 198 -5.09 -3.26 17.56
N LEU A 199 -5.44 -3.04 18.83
CA LEU A 199 -6.65 -3.63 19.44
C LEU A 199 -7.90 -3.15 18.71
N LEU A 200 -8.05 -1.84 18.47
CA LEU A 200 -9.21 -1.27 17.78
C LEU A 200 -9.33 -1.79 16.34
N ILE A 201 -8.23 -1.88 15.60
CA ILE A 201 -8.22 -2.37 14.23
C ILE A 201 -8.57 -3.86 14.17
N ILE A 202 -7.98 -4.70 15.04
CA ILE A 202 -8.23 -6.15 15.05
C ILE A 202 -9.64 -6.45 15.52
N THR A 203 -10.12 -5.81 16.59
CA THR A 203 -11.47 -6.06 17.11
C THR A 203 -12.55 -5.63 16.11
N SER A 204 -12.41 -4.48 15.48
CA SER A 204 -13.36 -4.04 14.45
C SER A 204 -13.37 -4.96 13.22
N PHE A 205 -12.22 -5.48 12.82
CA PHE A 205 -12.13 -6.48 11.75
C PHE A 205 -12.80 -7.80 12.14
N ALA A 206 -12.54 -8.29 13.36
CA ALA A 206 -13.15 -9.52 13.87
C ALA A 206 -14.68 -9.43 13.93
N ILE A 207 -15.24 -8.29 14.34
CA ILE A 207 -16.67 -8.04 14.34
C ILE A 207 -17.25 -8.12 12.91
N GLY A 208 -16.56 -7.53 11.92
CA GLY A 208 -16.95 -7.62 10.53
C GLY A 208 -16.94 -9.06 9.98
N LEU A 209 -15.96 -9.87 10.39
CA LEU A 209 -15.90 -11.29 10.04
C LEU A 209 -17.04 -12.09 10.70
N ILE A 210 -17.37 -11.82 11.95
CA ILE A 210 -18.50 -12.47 12.65
C ILE A 210 -19.81 -12.13 11.93
N LEU A 211 -20.02 -10.85 11.58
CA LEU A 211 -21.19 -10.43 10.82
C LEU A 211 -21.29 -11.16 9.47
N LEU A 212 -20.18 -11.23 8.72
CA LEU A 212 -20.12 -11.95 7.45
C LEU A 212 -20.45 -13.44 7.61
N THR A 213 -19.90 -14.08 8.64
CA THR A 213 -20.11 -15.51 8.89
C THR A 213 -21.57 -15.80 9.25
N ILE A 214 -22.17 -15.00 10.14
CA ILE A 214 -23.57 -15.19 10.55
C ILE A 214 -24.50 -14.99 9.36
N THR A 215 -24.33 -13.92 8.60
CA THR A 215 -25.17 -13.64 7.43
C THR A 215 -24.99 -14.69 6.33
N ALA A 216 -23.76 -15.16 6.08
CA ALA A 216 -23.48 -16.17 5.08
C ALA A 216 -24.12 -17.55 5.41
N ILE A 217 -24.16 -17.90 6.69
CA ILE A 217 -24.82 -19.16 7.15
C ILE A 217 -26.35 -19.03 7.12
N ALA A 218 -26.88 -17.87 7.47
CA ALA A 218 -28.31 -17.66 7.59
C ALA A 218 -29.03 -17.52 6.25
N VAL A 219 -28.42 -16.80 5.29
CA VAL A 219 -29.07 -16.46 4.01
C VAL A 219 -29.60 -17.67 3.22
N PRO A 220 -28.91 -18.84 3.10
CA PRO A 220 -29.45 -19.97 2.35
C PRO A 220 -30.78 -20.54 2.89
N GLY A 221 -31.11 -20.22 4.15
CA GLY A 221 -32.37 -20.65 4.79
C GLY A 221 -33.50 -19.60 4.76
N LEU A 222 -33.26 -18.43 4.15
CA LEU A 222 -34.17 -17.29 4.16
C LEU A 222 -34.73 -17.03 2.76
N GLU A 223 -36.02 -17.24 2.53
CA GLU A 223 -36.67 -16.85 1.27
C GLU A 223 -36.89 -15.34 1.20
N THR A 224 -37.40 -14.74 2.27
CA THR A 224 -37.70 -13.32 2.34
C THR A 224 -37.35 -12.72 3.71
N ILE A 225 -37.07 -11.44 3.74
CA ILE A 225 -36.86 -10.64 4.97
C ILE A 225 -37.83 -9.46 4.98
N THR A 226 -38.54 -9.26 6.08
CA THR A 226 -39.36 -8.07 6.30
C THR A 226 -38.52 -6.91 6.80
N TRP A 227 -38.33 -5.88 5.98
CA TRP A 227 -37.67 -4.63 6.41
C TRP A 227 -38.66 -3.77 7.15
N THR A 228 -38.34 -3.39 8.38
CA THR A 228 -39.13 -2.43 9.15
C THR A 228 -39.10 -1.05 8.46
N GLY A 229 -40.14 -0.65 7.76
CA GLY A 229 -40.26 0.66 7.09
C GLY A 229 -40.45 0.63 5.57
N GLY A 230 -40.50 -0.55 4.93
CA GLY A 230 -40.83 -0.72 3.51
C GLY A 230 -42.10 -1.52 3.29
N GLU A 231 -42.90 -1.13 2.32
CA GLU A 231 -44.06 -1.92 1.86
C GLU A 231 -43.55 -3.08 1.01
N GLY A 232 -43.22 -4.23 1.63
CA GLY A 232 -42.93 -5.47 0.93
C GLY A 232 -41.76 -6.28 1.51
N ASP A 233 -41.82 -7.59 1.29
CA ASP A 233 -40.77 -8.51 1.63
C ASP A 233 -39.59 -8.36 0.65
N ALA A 234 -38.42 -8.28 1.19
CA ALA A 234 -37.16 -8.24 0.40
C ALA A 234 -36.53 -9.63 0.34
N PRO A 235 -35.84 -9.97 -0.76
CA PRO A 235 -35.10 -11.25 -0.82
C PRO A 235 -34.09 -11.36 0.34
N GLY A 236 -34.02 -12.55 0.97
CA GLY A 236 -33.10 -12.82 2.10
C GLY A 236 -31.65 -12.48 1.82
N GLU A 237 -31.24 -12.56 0.56
CA GLU A 237 -29.89 -12.26 0.07
C GLU A 237 -29.47 -10.79 0.31
N ARG A 238 -30.42 -9.85 0.43
CA ARG A 238 -30.11 -8.45 0.77
C ARG A 238 -29.43 -8.31 2.14
N LEU A 239 -29.55 -9.30 3.01
CA LEU A 239 -28.83 -9.32 4.28
C LEU A 239 -27.30 -9.31 4.08
N LEU A 240 -26.79 -9.88 2.99
CA LEU A 240 -25.36 -9.89 2.65
C LEU A 240 -24.80 -8.50 2.32
N LEU A 241 -25.67 -7.51 2.06
CA LEU A 241 -25.22 -6.12 1.90
C LEU A 241 -24.69 -5.52 3.21
N LEU A 242 -25.14 -6.01 4.37
CA LEU A 242 -24.68 -5.51 5.68
C LEU A 242 -23.19 -5.76 5.92
N PRO A 243 -22.64 -6.99 5.75
CA PRO A 243 -21.20 -7.20 5.87
C PRO A 243 -20.38 -6.49 4.79
N VAL A 244 -20.92 -6.31 3.57
CA VAL A 244 -20.24 -5.53 2.53
C VAL A 244 -20.13 -4.07 2.97
N LEU A 245 -21.20 -3.48 3.48
CA LEU A 245 -21.24 -2.12 4.02
C LEU A 245 -20.27 -1.97 5.20
N ALA A 246 -20.28 -2.94 6.13
CA ALA A 246 -19.34 -2.97 7.26
C ALA A 246 -17.88 -2.99 6.80
N GLY A 247 -17.57 -3.81 5.78
CA GLY A 247 -16.24 -3.90 5.18
C GLY A 247 -15.80 -2.58 4.52
N MET A 248 -16.67 -1.92 3.78
CA MET A 248 -16.39 -0.63 3.17
C MET A 248 -16.11 0.46 4.23
N ILE A 249 -16.94 0.53 5.26
CA ILE A 249 -16.77 1.46 6.38
C ILE A 249 -15.46 1.16 7.12
N TRP A 250 -15.15 -0.11 7.36
CA TRP A 250 -13.90 -0.51 8.01
C TRP A 250 -12.66 -0.09 7.19
N ILE A 251 -12.64 -0.34 5.87
CA ILE A 251 -11.54 0.06 4.98
C ILE A 251 -11.38 1.58 4.98
N PHE A 252 -12.46 2.33 4.86
CA PHE A 252 -12.42 3.80 4.85
C PHE A 252 -11.86 4.35 6.16
N ASN A 253 -12.36 3.86 7.31
CA ASN A 253 -11.88 4.28 8.63
C ASN A 253 -10.43 3.85 8.88
N LEU A 254 -10.02 2.66 8.40
CA LEU A 254 -8.64 2.20 8.49
C LEU A 254 -7.69 3.14 7.75
N LEU A 255 -7.96 3.44 6.48
CA LEU A 255 -7.10 4.28 5.64
C LEU A 255 -7.04 5.72 6.16
N THR A 256 -8.21 6.28 6.51
CA THR A 256 -8.28 7.65 7.04
C THR A 256 -7.61 7.74 8.41
N GLY A 257 -7.80 6.74 9.27
CA GLY A 257 -7.14 6.67 10.58
C GLY A 257 -5.61 6.58 10.46
N ILE A 258 -5.08 5.75 9.57
CA ILE A 258 -3.63 5.69 9.28
C ILE A 258 -3.12 7.06 8.80
N PHE A 259 -3.89 7.75 7.95
CA PHE A 259 -3.53 9.08 7.45
C PHE A 259 -3.48 10.13 8.57
N LEU A 260 -4.47 10.14 9.48
CA LEU A 260 -4.49 11.06 10.64
C LEU A 260 -3.37 10.73 11.64
N TYR A 261 -3.19 9.45 11.94
CA TYR A 261 -2.13 8.96 12.85
C TYR A 261 -0.74 9.39 12.38
N ARG A 262 -0.54 9.40 11.05
CA ARG A 262 0.70 9.88 10.43
C ARG A 262 0.99 11.35 10.73
N ARG A 263 -0.03 12.21 10.77
CA ARG A 263 0.16 13.64 11.01
C ARG A 263 0.59 13.96 12.46
N GLY A 264 0.33 13.03 13.39
CA GLY A 264 0.72 13.16 14.80
C GLY A 264 -0.09 14.20 15.58
N GLY A 265 0.34 14.52 16.78
CA GLY A 265 -0.32 15.49 17.66
C GLY A 265 -1.76 15.06 17.99
N ASP A 266 -2.68 16.04 18.08
CA ASP A 266 -4.08 15.81 18.44
C ASP A 266 -4.85 14.94 17.40
N LEU A 267 -4.32 14.81 16.18
CA LEU A 267 -4.94 14.00 15.13
C LEU A 267 -4.83 12.49 15.39
N VAL A 268 -3.94 12.05 16.29
CA VAL A 268 -3.84 10.65 16.73
C VAL A 268 -5.13 10.23 17.44
N ILE A 269 -5.72 11.11 18.24
CA ILE A 269 -7.02 10.86 18.88
C ILE A 269 -8.11 10.64 17.83
N GLY A 270 -8.11 11.44 16.75
CA GLY A 270 -9.01 11.27 15.62
C GLY A 270 -8.87 9.90 14.94
N ALA A 271 -7.65 9.36 14.84
CA ALA A 271 -7.41 8.02 14.31
C ALA A 271 -8.06 6.94 15.20
N TYR A 272 -7.90 7.02 16.53
CA TYR A 272 -8.55 6.07 17.46
C TYR A 272 -10.08 6.14 17.39
N ILE A 273 -10.63 7.35 17.26
CA ILE A 273 -12.09 7.54 17.11
C ILE A 273 -12.58 6.86 15.83
N LEU A 274 -11.87 7.00 14.70
CA LEU A 274 -12.25 6.37 13.45
C LEU A 274 -12.20 4.84 13.52
N TRP A 275 -11.12 4.28 14.10
CA TRP A 275 -11.01 2.82 14.25
C TRP A 275 -12.03 2.26 15.25
N GLY A 276 -12.32 3.00 16.32
CA GLY A 276 -13.39 2.66 17.28
C GLY A 276 -14.77 2.74 16.63
N ASN A 277 -15.03 3.77 15.83
CA ASN A 277 -16.28 3.94 15.09
C ASN A 277 -16.54 2.79 14.12
N ALA A 278 -15.50 2.27 13.44
CA ALA A 278 -15.63 1.09 12.59
C ALA A 278 -16.13 -0.13 13.36
N GLY A 279 -15.61 -0.36 14.58
CA GLY A 279 -16.07 -1.42 15.47
C GLY A 279 -17.51 -1.23 15.95
N LEU A 280 -17.83 -0.01 16.38
CA LEU A 280 -19.18 0.34 16.83
C LEU A 280 -20.21 0.16 15.71
N THR A 281 -19.92 0.63 14.51
CA THR A 281 -20.78 0.42 13.33
C THR A 281 -20.92 -1.07 13.01
N GLY A 282 -19.84 -1.84 13.09
CA GLY A 282 -19.88 -3.29 12.91
C GLY A 282 -20.82 -3.97 13.93
N ILE A 283 -20.78 -3.57 15.21
CA ILE A 283 -21.69 -4.08 16.25
C ILE A 283 -23.15 -3.71 15.94
N LEU A 284 -23.41 -2.48 15.55
CA LEU A 284 -24.78 -2.04 15.22
C LEU A 284 -25.35 -2.83 14.04
N LEU A 285 -24.55 -3.08 12.99
CA LEU A 285 -24.95 -3.90 11.85
C LEU A 285 -25.13 -5.36 12.24
N LEU A 286 -24.31 -5.90 13.14
CA LEU A 286 -24.44 -7.25 13.68
C LEU A 286 -25.77 -7.42 14.46
N VAL A 287 -26.05 -6.49 15.38
CA VAL A 287 -27.29 -6.49 16.13
C VAL A 287 -28.51 -6.34 15.20
N GLY A 288 -28.43 -5.44 14.22
CA GLY A 288 -29.47 -5.26 13.20
C GLY A 288 -29.71 -6.55 12.40
N SER A 289 -28.65 -7.25 11.98
CA SER A 289 -28.77 -8.51 11.26
C SER A 289 -29.41 -9.62 12.13
N LEU A 290 -29.05 -9.70 13.41
CA LEU A 290 -29.64 -10.67 14.34
C LEU A 290 -31.13 -10.39 14.56
N ILE A 291 -31.53 -9.11 14.72
CA ILE A 291 -32.95 -8.74 14.86
C ILE A 291 -33.74 -9.16 13.61
N LEU A 292 -33.17 -8.98 12.41
CA LEU A 292 -33.81 -9.38 11.16
C LEU A 292 -33.91 -10.90 10.99
N LEU A 293 -32.96 -11.66 11.55
CA LEU A 293 -32.92 -13.13 11.48
C LEU A 293 -33.88 -13.81 12.45
N PHE A 294 -34.10 -13.23 13.63
CA PHE A 294 -34.92 -13.83 14.69
C PHE A 294 -36.34 -13.24 14.76
N ARG A 295 -36.75 -12.44 13.79
CA ARG A 295 -38.08 -11.85 13.67
C ARG A 295 -38.90 -12.53 12.60
#